data_28335201339f1251244ac9f67ab6452a
#
_entry.id   28335201339f1251244ac9f67ab6452a
#
_cell.length_a   1.000
_cell.length_b   1.000
_cell.length_c   1.000
_cell.angle_alpha   90.00
_cell.angle_beta   90.00
_cell.angle_gamma   90.00
#
_symmetry.space_group_name_H-M   'P 1'
#
loop_
_entity.id
_entity.type
_entity.pdbx_description
1 polymer ?
#
loop_
_entity_poly.entity_id
_entity_poly.type
_entity_poly.pdbx_seq_one_letter_code
_entity_poly.pdbx_strand_id
1 'polypeptide(L)'
;YLGIPGGPQTNMLLAFGWALWVGWIFSTVGAFGGVMAGVGHMSVHGLGAYAKSFGQTPLNKSITDSVRASNQMLAGLSAALSTFSYYRLKRIVLPLGIALGLGSIVGAFMAVKLTAGKLNFSSYQGYFGLFVLLLGCYLMWETSPAGQRSKAKAKEAAKAFEASVKNRKPGEAVETGVRLRSFSLGRCVFTFCGVEFAFNPVLPFVGGIVISSIAAFLGVGGGFLLVPFLTSITQLPMYLAAGTSALAVLVSMITGITTLLLHGVTVDWSLVGLELVGIAVGS
;
A
#
# COMPACT_ATOMS: atom_id res chain seq x y z
N TYR A 1 -24.61 9.55 5.49
CA TYR A 1 -23.55 8.55 5.49
C TYR A 1 -24.01 7.31 6.24
N LEU A 2 -23.89 6.13 5.66
CA LEU A 2 -24.35 4.84 6.21
C LEU A 2 -25.85 4.80 6.59
N GLY A 3 -26.70 5.63 6.01
CA GLY A 3 -28.11 5.76 6.39
C GLY A 3 -28.35 6.40 7.76
N ILE A 4 -27.33 6.95 8.41
CA ILE A 4 -27.43 7.60 9.71
C ILE A 4 -27.91 9.05 9.51
N PRO A 5 -28.98 9.49 10.22
CA PRO A 5 -29.49 10.86 10.11
C PRO A 5 -28.42 11.91 10.49
N GLY A 6 -28.44 13.05 9.81
CA GLY A 6 -27.54 14.17 10.09
C GLY A 6 -26.11 13.98 9.56
N GLY A 7 -25.86 12.92 8.77
CA GLY A 7 -24.59 12.71 8.11
C GLY A 7 -24.26 13.82 7.10
N PRO A 8 -22.96 14.05 6.82
CA PRO A 8 -22.57 15.03 5.83
C PRO A 8 -23.14 14.61 4.46
N GLN A 9 -23.76 15.58 3.79
CA GLN A 9 -24.15 15.39 2.39
C GLN A 9 -22.86 15.46 1.56
N THR A 10 -22.31 14.29 1.24
CA THR A 10 -21.13 14.23 0.40
C THR A 10 -21.48 14.68 -1.01
N ASN A 11 -20.83 15.74 -1.49
CA ASN A 11 -20.97 16.15 -2.87
C ASN A 11 -20.33 15.09 -3.77
N MET A 12 -21.12 14.37 -4.55
CA MET A 12 -20.66 13.27 -5.40
C MET A 12 -19.66 13.72 -6.47
N LEU A 13 -19.79 14.96 -6.99
CA LEU A 13 -18.80 15.51 -7.94
C LEU A 13 -17.45 15.76 -7.25
N LEU A 14 -17.48 16.27 -6.01
CA LEU A 14 -16.27 16.46 -5.22
C LEU A 14 -15.61 15.12 -4.88
N ALA A 15 -16.40 14.12 -4.48
CA ALA A 15 -15.91 12.78 -4.18
C ALA A 15 -15.27 12.12 -5.40
N PHE A 16 -15.90 12.20 -6.57
CA PHE A 16 -15.35 11.69 -7.81
C PHE A 16 -14.06 12.42 -8.21
N GLY A 17 -14.06 13.77 -8.18
CA GLY A 17 -12.87 14.57 -8.51
C GLY A 17 -11.70 14.31 -7.57
N TRP A 18 -11.97 14.17 -6.26
CA TRP A 18 -10.97 13.78 -5.27
C TRP A 18 -10.40 12.38 -5.54
N ALA A 19 -11.28 11.41 -5.81
CA ALA A 19 -10.88 10.05 -6.10
C ALA A 19 -10.06 9.94 -7.40
N LEU A 20 -10.40 10.70 -8.44
CA LEU A 20 -9.64 10.80 -9.67
C LEU A 20 -8.22 11.34 -9.40
N TRP A 21 -8.09 12.38 -8.58
CA TRP A 21 -6.80 12.92 -8.18
C TRP A 21 -6.00 11.92 -7.33
N VAL A 22 -6.65 11.23 -6.39
CA VAL A 22 -6.04 10.16 -5.58
C VAL A 22 -5.55 9.01 -6.47
N GLY A 23 -6.33 8.62 -7.49
CA GLY A 23 -5.92 7.61 -8.48
C GLY A 23 -4.64 8.02 -9.21
N TRP A 24 -4.57 9.28 -9.64
CA TRP A 24 -3.36 9.84 -10.26
C TRP A 24 -2.16 9.81 -9.31
N ILE A 25 -2.34 10.10 -8.01
CA ILE A 25 -1.28 9.97 -7.00
C ILE A 25 -0.85 8.51 -6.85
N PHE A 26 -1.79 7.56 -6.84
CA PHE A 26 -1.45 6.14 -6.78
C PHE A 26 -0.57 5.70 -7.96
N SER A 27 -0.84 6.17 -9.18
CA SER A 27 -0.06 5.79 -10.34
C SER A 27 1.30 6.51 -10.45
N THR A 28 1.41 7.73 -9.95
CA THR A 28 2.64 8.54 -10.06
C THR A 28 3.58 8.39 -8.87
N VAL A 29 3.04 8.43 -7.65
CA VAL A 29 3.79 8.41 -6.39
C VAL A 29 3.62 7.06 -5.67
N GLY A 30 2.79 6.17 -6.24
CA GLY A 30 2.52 4.87 -5.66
C GLY A 30 1.63 4.98 -4.42
N ALA A 31 1.96 4.21 -3.40
CA ALA A 31 1.13 4.00 -2.23
C ALA A 31 0.78 5.26 -1.40
N PHE A 32 1.30 6.43 -1.72
CA PHE A 32 0.92 7.69 -1.06
C PHE A 32 -0.55 8.04 -1.28
N GLY A 33 -1.15 7.51 -2.36
CA GLY A 33 -2.58 7.66 -2.62
C GLY A 33 -3.46 7.19 -1.48
N GLY A 34 -3.07 6.13 -0.74
CA GLY A 34 -3.81 5.66 0.43
C GLY A 34 -3.85 6.66 1.59
N VAL A 35 -2.77 7.42 1.80
CA VAL A 35 -2.77 8.52 2.77
C VAL A 35 -3.74 9.62 2.33
N MET A 36 -3.71 9.98 1.04
CA MET A 36 -4.59 11.02 0.49
C MET A 36 -6.06 10.60 0.46
N ALA A 37 -6.37 9.32 0.23
CA ALA A 37 -7.72 8.77 0.40
C ALA A 37 -8.21 8.95 1.84
N GLY A 38 -7.36 8.63 2.83
CA GLY A 38 -7.66 8.86 4.25
C GLY A 38 -7.93 10.33 4.58
N VAL A 39 -7.11 11.24 4.07
CA VAL A 39 -7.33 12.69 4.22
C VAL A 39 -8.65 13.12 3.57
N GLY A 40 -8.99 12.56 2.41
CA GLY A 40 -10.27 12.78 1.73
C GLY A 40 -11.46 12.45 2.63
N HIS A 41 -11.53 11.23 3.12
CA HIS A 41 -12.61 10.78 4.00
C HIS A 41 -12.68 11.60 5.29
N MET A 42 -11.52 11.86 5.93
CA MET A 42 -11.49 12.56 7.21
C MET A 42 -11.89 14.03 7.09
N SER A 43 -11.35 14.74 6.09
CA SER A 43 -11.39 16.20 6.00
C SER A 43 -12.26 16.70 4.87
N VAL A 44 -12.08 16.19 3.64
CA VAL A 44 -12.79 16.69 2.45
C VAL A 44 -14.27 16.30 2.49
N HIS A 45 -14.57 15.05 2.86
CA HIS A 45 -15.95 14.56 2.99
C HIS A 45 -16.56 14.82 4.37
N GLY A 46 -15.80 15.43 5.30
CA GLY A 46 -16.30 15.83 6.61
C GLY A 46 -16.62 14.68 7.57
N LEU A 47 -16.27 13.42 7.22
CA LEU A 47 -16.58 12.25 8.03
C LEU A 47 -15.88 12.28 9.39
N GLY A 48 -14.73 12.97 9.48
CA GLY A 48 -14.01 13.16 10.73
C GLY A 48 -14.76 14.00 11.75
N ALA A 49 -15.27 15.14 11.32
CA ALA A 49 -16.09 16.00 12.17
C ALA A 49 -17.38 15.30 12.57
N TYR A 50 -18.02 14.62 11.61
CA TYR A 50 -19.25 13.87 11.85
C TYR A 50 -19.05 12.73 12.86
N ALA A 51 -18.03 11.90 12.72
CA ALA A 51 -17.72 10.85 13.69
C ALA A 51 -17.50 11.41 15.09
N LYS A 52 -16.75 12.51 15.21
CA LYS A 52 -16.44 13.16 16.49
C LYS A 52 -17.69 13.73 17.19
N SER A 53 -18.72 14.15 16.44
CA SER A 53 -19.95 14.65 17.03
C SER A 53 -20.68 13.61 17.90
N PHE A 54 -20.42 12.32 17.70
CA PHE A 54 -20.96 11.22 18.51
C PHE A 54 -20.13 10.90 19.77
N GLY A 55 -19.07 11.67 20.06
CA GLY A 55 -18.23 11.46 21.25
C GLY A 55 -17.60 10.05 21.29
N GLN A 56 -17.71 9.38 22.45
CA GLN A 56 -17.11 8.04 22.68
C GLN A 56 -18.12 6.88 22.46
N THR A 57 -19.14 7.09 21.64
CA THR A 57 -20.21 6.09 21.43
C THR A 57 -19.80 4.97 20.47
N PRO A 58 -20.52 3.83 20.46
CA PRO A 58 -20.32 2.79 19.47
C PRO A 58 -20.44 3.28 18.01
N LEU A 59 -21.29 4.29 17.77
CA LEU A 59 -21.50 4.88 16.46
C LEU A 59 -20.24 5.58 15.92
N ASN A 60 -19.51 6.33 16.78
CA ASN A 60 -18.21 6.89 16.43
C ASN A 60 -17.23 5.81 15.95
N LYS A 61 -17.16 4.69 16.67
CA LYS A 61 -16.28 3.57 16.34
C LYS A 61 -16.68 2.88 15.04
N SER A 62 -17.98 2.72 14.82
CA SER A 62 -18.51 2.15 13.57
C SER A 62 -18.17 3.02 12.35
N ILE A 63 -18.33 4.34 12.45
CA ILE A 63 -17.92 5.28 11.38
C ILE A 63 -16.41 5.23 11.16
N THR A 64 -15.62 5.14 12.24
CA THR A 64 -14.15 5.01 12.13
C THR A 64 -13.75 3.77 11.34
N ASP A 65 -14.34 2.63 11.66
CA ASP A 65 -14.04 1.37 10.96
C ASP A 65 -14.57 1.38 9.52
N SER A 66 -15.71 2.03 9.26
CA SER A 66 -16.23 2.23 7.90
C SER A 66 -15.24 3.05 7.04
N VAL A 67 -14.72 4.15 7.57
CA VAL A 67 -13.68 4.97 6.89
C VAL A 67 -12.42 4.15 6.62
N ARG A 68 -11.97 3.34 7.58
CA ARG A 68 -10.82 2.44 7.41
C ARG A 68 -11.07 1.41 6.30
N ALA A 69 -12.25 0.80 6.29
CA ALA A 69 -12.62 -0.17 5.26
C ALA A 69 -12.67 0.48 3.87
N SER A 70 -13.28 1.66 3.77
CA SER A 70 -13.34 2.43 2.52
C SER A 70 -11.94 2.75 1.99
N ASN A 71 -11.06 3.27 2.83
CA ASN A 71 -9.66 3.54 2.45
C ASN A 71 -8.93 2.28 1.98
N GLN A 72 -9.13 1.14 2.67
CA GLN A 72 -8.52 -0.12 2.25
C GLN A 72 -9.05 -0.59 0.89
N MET A 73 -10.33 -0.37 0.57
CA MET A 73 -10.90 -0.70 -0.74
C MET A 73 -10.25 0.11 -1.86
N LEU A 74 -10.09 1.43 -1.65
CA LEU A 74 -9.44 2.32 -2.61
C LEU A 74 -7.97 1.93 -2.83
N ALA A 75 -7.22 1.69 -1.75
CA ALA A 75 -5.85 1.22 -1.82
C ALA A 75 -5.73 -0.18 -2.45
N GLY A 76 -6.68 -1.06 -2.15
CA GLY A 76 -6.76 -2.42 -2.69
C GLY A 76 -6.99 -2.44 -4.21
N LEU A 77 -7.89 -1.61 -4.72
CA LEU A 77 -8.12 -1.48 -6.17
C LEU A 77 -6.86 -0.99 -6.87
N SER A 78 -6.23 0.07 -6.36
CA SER A 78 -4.98 0.58 -6.93
C SER A 78 -3.86 -0.47 -6.90
N ALA A 79 -3.73 -1.21 -5.79
CA ALA A 79 -2.76 -2.30 -5.68
C ALA A 79 -3.06 -3.44 -6.67
N ALA A 80 -4.34 -3.74 -6.94
CA ALA A 80 -4.74 -4.74 -7.94
C ALA A 80 -4.34 -4.32 -9.36
N LEU A 81 -4.63 -3.07 -9.75
CA LEU A 81 -4.26 -2.50 -11.05
C LEU A 81 -2.74 -2.49 -11.22
N SER A 82 -2.00 -2.04 -10.19
CA SER A 82 -0.54 -2.03 -10.18
C SER A 82 0.04 -3.45 -10.28
N THR A 83 -0.47 -4.39 -9.47
CA THR A 83 -0.03 -5.79 -9.49
C THR A 83 -0.21 -6.40 -10.86
N PHE A 84 -1.38 -6.20 -11.48
CA PHE A 84 -1.66 -6.69 -12.82
C PHE A 84 -0.68 -6.11 -13.86
N SER A 85 -0.44 -4.81 -13.83
CA SER A 85 0.49 -4.12 -14.73
C SER A 85 1.93 -4.63 -14.56
N TYR A 86 2.43 -4.72 -13.33
CA TYR A 86 3.77 -5.22 -13.05
C TYR A 86 3.93 -6.71 -13.33
N TYR A 87 2.88 -7.51 -13.15
CA TYR A 87 2.88 -8.92 -13.53
C TYR A 87 3.07 -9.08 -15.05
N ARG A 88 2.31 -8.32 -15.85
CA ARG A 88 2.48 -8.32 -17.31
C ARG A 88 3.86 -7.87 -17.76
N LEU A 89 4.47 -6.93 -17.05
CA LEU A 89 5.83 -6.45 -17.30
C LEU A 89 6.92 -7.38 -16.77
N LYS A 90 6.57 -8.52 -16.12
CA LYS A 90 7.49 -9.48 -15.48
C LYS A 90 8.42 -8.82 -14.45
N ARG A 91 7.91 -7.84 -13.70
CA ARG A 91 8.63 -7.05 -12.69
C ARG A 91 8.28 -7.41 -11.25
N ILE A 92 7.69 -8.58 -11.03
CA ILE A 92 7.38 -9.08 -9.68
C ILE A 92 8.38 -10.18 -9.33
N VAL A 93 9.03 -10.04 -8.18
CA VAL A 93 9.87 -11.09 -7.60
C VAL A 93 8.97 -12.02 -6.79
N LEU A 94 8.40 -13.04 -7.44
CA LEU A 94 7.38 -13.91 -6.85
C LEU A 94 7.77 -14.50 -5.48
N PRO A 95 8.97 -15.11 -5.27
CA PRO A 95 9.33 -15.67 -3.97
C PRO A 95 9.33 -14.63 -2.84
N LEU A 96 9.77 -13.43 -3.17
CA LEU A 96 9.79 -12.31 -2.24
C LEU A 96 8.38 -11.78 -1.97
N GLY A 97 7.56 -11.66 -3.03
CA GLY A 97 6.16 -11.27 -2.94
C GLY A 97 5.32 -12.25 -2.13
N ILE A 98 5.59 -13.56 -2.24
CA ILE A 98 4.93 -14.59 -1.43
C ILE A 98 5.33 -14.47 0.04
N ALA A 99 6.62 -14.33 0.35
CA ALA A 99 7.09 -14.17 1.73
C ALA A 99 6.47 -12.92 2.39
N LEU A 100 6.50 -11.78 1.70
CA LEU A 100 5.84 -10.55 2.14
C LEU A 100 4.32 -10.74 2.28
N GLY A 101 3.67 -11.37 1.30
CA GLY A 101 2.23 -11.59 1.28
C GLY A 101 1.75 -12.46 2.44
N LEU A 102 2.45 -13.54 2.73
CA LEU A 102 2.15 -14.40 3.89
C LEU A 102 2.29 -13.62 5.21
N GLY A 103 3.36 -12.84 5.36
CA GLY A 103 3.50 -11.92 6.49
C GLY A 103 2.38 -10.88 6.55
N SER A 104 1.97 -10.36 5.39
CA SER A 104 0.91 -9.36 5.29
C SER A 104 -0.46 -9.92 5.71
N ILE A 105 -0.77 -11.18 5.42
CA ILE A 105 -1.98 -11.84 5.91
C ILE A 105 -2.00 -11.84 7.43
N VAL A 106 -0.92 -12.30 8.05
CA VAL A 106 -0.83 -12.35 9.52
C VAL A 106 -0.96 -10.96 10.12
N GLY A 107 -0.18 -10.00 9.61
CA GLY A 107 -0.17 -8.63 10.13
C GLY A 107 -1.50 -7.91 9.99
N ALA A 108 -2.10 -7.95 8.80
CA ALA A 108 -3.39 -7.28 8.55
C ALA A 108 -4.53 -7.91 9.35
N PHE A 109 -4.60 -9.25 9.39
CA PHE A 109 -5.61 -9.95 10.18
C PHE A 109 -5.52 -9.60 11.67
N MET A 110 -4.32 -9.67 12.26
CA MET A 110 -4.11 -9.39 13.68
C MET A 110 -4.43 -7.92 14.00
N ALA A 111 -3.96 -6.98 13.18
CA ALA A 111 -4.21 -5.57 13.39
C ALA A 111 -5.71 -5.23 13.38
N VAL A 112 -6.45 -5.73 12.40
CA VAL A 112 -7.90 -5.50 12.29
C VAL A 112 -8.62 -6.19 13.45
N LYS A 113 -8.37 -7.47 13.71
CA LYS A 113 -9.01 -8.24 14.80
C LYS A 113 -8.82 -7.59 16.17
N LEU A 114 -7.67 -6.99 16.43
CA LEU A 114 -7.38 -6.34 17.70
C LEU A 114 -8.03 -4.95 17.83
N THR A 115 -8.35 -4.28 16.72
CA THR A 115 -8.75 -2.86 16.71
C THR A 115 -10.17 -2.59 16.24
N ALA A 116 -10.81 -3.50 15.50
CA ALA A 116 -12.17 -3.33 15.02
C ALA A 116 -13.15 -3.14 16.18
N GLY A 117 -14.03 -2.14 16.08
CA GLY A 117 -15.01 -1.76 17.12
C GLY A 117 -14.40 -1.10 18.37
N LYS A 118 -13.09 -0.86 18.42
CA LYS A 118 -12.41 -0.32 19.61
C LYS A 118 -11.91 1.10 19.45
N LEU A 119 -11.58 1.52 18.23
CA LEU A 119 -11.00 2.85 17.98
C LEU A 119 -12.07 3.90 17.83
N ASN A 120 -11.98 4.96 18.61
CA ASN A 120 -12.72 6.19 18.33
C ASN A 120 -11.96 7.05 17.29
N PHE A 121 -12.71 7.93 16.63
CA PHE A 121 -12.18 8.72 15.52
C PHE A 121 -11.04 9.67 15.93
N SER A 122 -11.10 10.24 17.13
CA SER A 122 -10.06 11.16 17.62
C SER A 122 -8.73 10.43 17.81
N SER A 123 -8.75 9.24 18.43
CA SER A 123 -7.55 8.42 18.57
C SER A 123 -7.02 7.94 17.22
N TYR A 124 -7.92 7.49 16.34
CA TYR A 124 -7.55 7.08 14.97
C TYR A 124 -6.85 8.22 14.21
N GLN A 125 -7.43 9.42 14.23
CA GLN A 125 -6.85 10.59 13.58
C GLN A 125 -5.48 10.97 14.20
N GLY A 126 -5.32 10.84 15.52
CA GLY A 126 -4.05 11.06 16.20
C GLY A 126 -2.96 10.09 15.74
N TYR A 127 -3.27 8.79 15.71
CA TYR A 127 -2.34 7.77 15.18
C TYR A 127 -2.02 7.97 13.70
N PHE A 128 -3.02 8.33 12.90
CA PHE A 128 -2.84 8.63 11.49
C PHE A 128 -1.91 9.84 11.29
N GLY A 129 -2.12 10.94 12.03
CA GLY A 129 -1.29 12.14 11.96
C GLY A 129 0.15 11.88 12.41
N LEU A 130 0.35 11.15 13.53
CA LEU A 130 1.66 10.74 13.99
C LEU A 130 2.39 9.90 12.94
N PHE A 131 1.67 8.96 12.34
CA PHE A 131 2.21 8.12 11.27
C PHE A 131 2.65 8.95 10.05
N VAL A 132 1.83 9.89 9.59
CA VAL A 132 2.16 10.77 8.45
C VAL A 132 3.38 11.64 8.77
N LEU A 133 3.49 12.13 10.00
CA LEU A 133 4.66 12.88 10.47
C LEU A 133 5.94 12.03 10.42
N LEU A 134 5.89 10.83 10.99
CA LEU A 134 7.04 9.91 10.99
C LEU A 134 7.42 9.48 9.57
N LEU A 135 6.43 9.26 8.71
CA LEU A 135 6.67 8.98 7.30
C LEU A 135 7.35 10.16 6.58
N GLY A 136 6.91 11.38 6.84
CA GLY A 136 7.54 12.58 6.30
C GLY A 136 9.01 12.71 6.73
N CYS A 137 9.29 12.51 8.02
CA CYS A 137 10.66 12.50 8.54
C CYS A 137 11.52 11.39 7.90
N TYR A 138 10.95 10.20 7.74
CA TYR A 138 11.63 9.09 7.07
C TYR A 138 11.97 9.42 5.60
N LEU A 139 11.03 9.98 4.84
CA LEU A 139 11.26 10.38 3.45
C LEU A 139 12.34 11.47 3.33
N MET A 140 12.36 12.44 4.26
CA MET A 140 13.43 13.43 4.33
C MET A 140 14.79 12.79 4.61
N TRP A 141 14.86 11.82 5.54
CA TRP A 141 16.08 11.06 5.79
C TRP A 141 16.50 10.24 4.56
N GLU A 142 15.57 9.63 3.85
CA GLU A 142 15.82 8.83 2.65
C GLU A 142 16.48 9.64 1.52
N THR A 143 16.17 10.94 1.39
CA THR A 143 16.79 11.84 0.43
C THR A 143 18.19 12.32 0.85
N SER A 144 18.56 12.13 2.12
CA SER A 144 19.88 12.52 2.64
C SER A 144 21.01 11.67 2.04
N PRO A 145 22.26 12.14 2.09
CA PRO A 145 23.42 11.35 1.61
C PRO A 145 23.57 10.00 2.29
N ALA A 146 23.18 9.89 3.56
CA ALA A 146 23.20 8.62 4.30
C ALA A 146 22.15 7.64 3.78
N GLY A 147 20.91 8.09 3.58
CA GLY A 147 19.82 7.29 3.00
C GLY A 147 20.13 6.84 1.57
N GLN A 148 20.76 7.70 0.78
CA GLN A 148 21.17 7.39 -0.59
C GLN A 148 22.29 6.33 -0.67
N ARG A 149 23.21 6.31 0.29
CA ARG A 149 24.29 5.30 0.37
C ARG A 149 23.74 3.90 0.66
N SER A 150 22.67 3.80 1.43
CA SER A 150 22.03 2.51 1.76
C SER A 150 21.44 1.79 0.53
N LYS A 151 21.26 2.50 -0.59
CA LYS A 151 20.67 1.99 -1.85
C LYS A 151 21.68 1.73 -2.96
N ALA A 152 22.99 1.62 -2.66
CA ALA A 152 24.04 1.53 -3.67
C ALA A 152 23.83 0.39 -4.66
N LYS A 153 23.53 -0.83 -4.17
CA LYS A 153 23.31 -2.03 -5.00
C LYS A 153 22.02 -1.90 -5.84
N ALA A 154 20.98 -1.31 -5.30
CA ALA A 154 19.74 -1.03 -6.04
C ALA A 154 19.99 -0.07 -7.21
N LYS A 155 20.86 0.93 -7.03
CA LYS A 155 21.27 1.88 -8.09
C LYS A 155 22.11 1.20 -9.16
N GLU A 156 23.03 0.30 -8.77
CA GLU A 156 23.83 -0.48 -9.70
C GLU A 156 22.94 -1.35 -10.60
N ALA A 157 21.99 -2.06 -10.02
CA ALA A 157 21.05 -2.88 -10.76
C ALA A 157 20.12 -2.04 -11.68
N ALA A 158 19.72 -0.85 -11.25
CA ALA A 158 18.94 0.08 -12.09
C ALA A 158 19.77 0.53 -13.31
N LYS A 159 21.04 0.91 -13.12
CA LYS A 159 21.95 1.27 -14.21
C LYS A 159 22.19 0.12 -15.19
N ALA A 160 22.37 -1.10 -14.68
CA ALA A 160 22.52 -2.29 -15.51
C ALA A 160 21.28 -2.55 -16.39
N PHE A 161 20.09 -2.36 -15.81
CA PHE A 161 18.83 -2.44 -16.55
C PHE A 161 18.71 -1.35 -17.63
N GLU A 162 18.97 -0.09 -17.29
CA GLU A 162 18.94 1.01 -18.26
C GLU A 162 19.92 0.80 -19.40
N ALA A 163 21.12 0.33 -19.10
CA ALA A 163 22.13 -0.01 -20.10
C ALA A 163 21.66 -1.15 -21.02
N SER A 164 21.01 -2.18 -20.47
CA SER A 164 20.47 -3.30 -21.24
C SER A 164 19.33 -2.88 -22.19
N VAL A 165 18.52 -1.90 -21.77
CA VAL A 165 17.44 -1.34 -22.58
C VAL A 165 18.00 -0.43 -23.69
N LYS A 166 19.00 0.41 -23.37
CA LYS A 166 19.59 1.39 -24.31
C LYS A 166 20.41 0.75 -25.41
N ASN A 167 21.12 -0.36 -25.08
CA ASN A 167 21.99 -1.07 -26.02
C ASN A 167 21.28 -2.16 -26.82
N ARG A 168 19.95 -2.17 -26.82
CA ARG A 168 19.11 -3.18 -27.49
C ARG A 168 19.26 -3.12 -29.00
N LYS A 169 19.72 -4.21 -29.62
CA LYS A 169 19.64 -4.38 -31.05
C LYS A 169 18.23 -4.83 -31.47
N PRO A 170 17.71 -4.36 -32.61
CA PRO A 170 16.43 -4.83 -33.11
C PRO A 170 16.48 -6.36 -33.31
N GLY A 171 15.61 -7.10 -32.60
CA GLY A 171 15.51 -8.57 -32.69
C GLY A 171 16.17 -9.36 -31.55
N GLU A 172 16.95 -8.77 -30.65
CA GLU A 172 17.47 -9.47 -29.48
C GLU A 172 16.43 -9.54 -28.35
N ALA A 173 16.12 -10.77 -27.92
CA ALA A 173 15.34 -10.98 -26.69
C ALA A 173 16.20 -10.61 -25.49
N VAL A 174 15.98 -9.43 -24.90
CA VAL A 174 16.59 -9.10 -23.62
C VAL A 174 16.03 -10.06 -22.57
N GLU A 175 16.89 -10.64 -21.76
CA GLU A 175 16.51 -11.36 -20.53
C GLU A 175 15.92 -10.37 -19.50
N THR A 176 14.76 -9.80 -19.83
CA THR A 176 14.09 -8.74 -19.08
C THR A 176 13.18 -9.30 -17.99
N GLY A 177 13.57 -10.34 -17.30
CA GLY A 177 12.73 -10.95 -16.28
C GLY A 177 13.52 -11.38 -15.06
N VAL A 178 12.79 -11.55 -13.95
CA VAL A 178 13.32 -12.18 -12.74
C VAL A 178 13.52 -13.68 -13.01
N ARG A 179 14.72 -14.19 -12.82
CA ARG A 179 15.02 -15.63 -12.90
C ARG A 179 15.45 -16.15 -11.53
N LEU A 180 14.67 -17.06 -10.98
CA LEU A 180 15.00 -17.73 -9.74
C LEU A 180 16.15 -18.72 -10.01
N ARG A 181 17.25 -18.61 -9.25
CA ARG A 181 18.41 -19.52 -9.31
C ARG A 181 18.34 -20.63 -8.27
N SER A 182 18.06 -20.26 -7.03
CA SER A 182 17.90 -21.21 -5.94
C SER A 182 16.90 -20.70 -4.91
N PHE A 183 16.15 -21.60 -4.32
CA PHE A 183 15.21 -21.31 -3.25
C PHE A 183 15.45 -22.25 -2.08
N SER A 184 15.75 -21.66 -0.91
CA SER A 184 15.82 -22.35 0.36
C SER A 184 15.16 -21.47 1.42
N LEU A 185 14.67 -22.07 2.50
CA LEU A 185 14.08 -21.33 3.63
C LEU A 185 15.04 -20.31 4.28
N GLY A 186 16.36 -20.55 4.17
CA GLY A 186 17.38 -19.64 4.70
C GLY A 186 17.93 -18.66 3.68
N ARG A 187 17.85 -18.96 2.38
CA ARG A 187 18.43 -18.11 1.33
C ARG A 187 17.71 -18.31 0.01
N CYS A 188 17.22 -17.25 -0.55
CA CYS A 188 16.67 -17.19 -1.91
C CYS A 188 17.61 -16.36 -2.79
N VAL A 189 18.00 -16.91 -3.95
CA VAL A 189 18.86 -16.25 -4.91
C VAL A 189 18.15 -16.14 -6.25
N PHE A 190 18.13 -14.95 -6.81
CA PHE A 190 17.57 -14.69 -8.14
C PHE A 190 18.46 -13.71 -8.91
N THR A 191 18.34 -13.72 -10.23
CA THR A 191 19.03 -12.78 -11.10
C THR A 191 18.04 -11.89 -11.83
N PHE A 192 18.44 -10.65 -12.03
CA PHE A 192 17.71 -9.69 -12.84
C PHE A 192 18.70 -8.86 -13.66
N CYS A 193 18.57 -8.91 -14.99
CA CYS A 193 19.49 -8.25 -15.94
C CYS A 193 20.98 -8.52 -15.64
N GLY A 194 21.31 -9.76 -15.30
CA GLY A 194 22.69 -10.17 -14.99
C GLY A 194 23.20 -9.84 -13.58
N VAL A 195 22.44 -9.07 -12.80
CA VAL A 195 22.77 -8.78 -11.39
C VAL A 195 22.13 -9.83 -10.49
N GLU A 196 22.94 -10.43 -9.61
CA GLU A 196 22.49 -11.42 -8.63
C GLU A 196 22.02 -10.76 -7.33
N PHE A 197 20.86 -11.16 -6.87
CA PHE A 197 20.26 -10.77 -5.60
C PHE A 197 20.09 -11.99 -4.71
N ALA A 198 20.38 -11.84 -3.44
CA ALA A 198 20.14 -12.86 -2.42
C ALA A 198 19.45 -12.22 -1.21
N PHE A 199 18.44 -12.89 -0.68
CA PHE A 199 17.77 -12.47 0.54
C PHE A 199 17.38 -13.68 1.39
N ASN A 200 17.19 -13.45 2.70
CA ASN A 200 16.61 -14.43 3.61
C ASN A 200 15.09 -14.24 3.61
N PRO A 201 14.27 -15.24 3.25
CA PRO A 201 12.80 -15.12 3.19
C PRO A 201 12.13 -14.77 4.51
N VAL A 202 12.76 -15.05 5.65
CA VAL A 202 12.23 -14.70 6.99
C VAL A 202 12.16 -13.19 7.17
N LEU A 203 13.12 -12.44 6.65
CA LEU A 203 13.14 -10.99 6.80
C LEU A 203 11.97 -10.28 6.10
N PRO A 204 11.65 -10.58 4.82
CA PRO A 204 10.44 -10.07 4.18
C PRO A 204 9.15 -10.54 4.85
N PHE A 205 9.10 -11.77 5.35
CA PHE A 205 7.93 -12.26 6.07
C PHE A 205 7.66 -11.43 7.34
N VAL A 206 8.67 -11.19 8.17
CA VAL A 206 8.56 -10.33 9.36
C VAL A 206 8.27 -8.89 8.97
N GLY A 207 8.93 -8.35 7.95
CA GLY A 207 8.64 -7.03 7.39
C GLY A 207 7.20 -6.91 6.92
N GLY A 208 6.67 -7.94 6.27
CA GLY A 208 5.26 -8.05 5.86
C GLY A 208 4.32 -7.97 7.06
N ILE A 209 4.60 -8.72 8.15
CA ILE A 209 3.79 -8.66 9.38
C ILE A 209 3.74 -7.23 9.92
N VAL A 210 4.89 -6.62 10.18
CA VAL A 210 4.98 -5.31 10.82
C VAL A 210 4.35 -4.23 9.96
N ILE A 211 4.74 -4.15 8.69
CA ILE A 211 4.28 -3.09 7.79
C ILE A 211 2.79 -3.21 7.50
N SER A 212 2.30 -4.44 7.25
CA SER A 212 0.87 -4.64 6.98
C SER A 212 0.00 -4.48 8.23
N SER A 213 0.54 -4.72 9.43
CA SER A 213 -0.17 -4.37 10.68
C SER A 213 -0.43 -2.87 10.76
N ILE A 214 0.58 -2.05 10.50
CA ILE A 214 0.45 -0.58 10.50
C ILE A 214 -0.50 -0.14 9.39
N ALA A 215 -0.33 -0.67 8.19
CA ALA A 215 -1.13 -0.33 7.03
C ALA A 215 -2.63 -0.66 7.20
N ALA A 216 -2.94 -1.84 7.70
CA ALA A 216 -4.31 -2.28 7.94
C ALA A 216 -4.94 -1.57 9.16
N PHE A 217 -4.14 -1.27 10.19
CA PHE A 217 -4.58 -0.45 11.31
C PHE A 217 -5.03 0.94 10.84
N LEU A 218 -4.26 1.58 9.97
CA LEU A 218 -4.55 2.93 9.47
C LEU A 218 -5.44 2.94 8.22
N GLY A 219 -5.61 1.83 7.53
CA GLY A 219 -6.38 1.77 6.30
C GLY A 219 -5.71 2.42 5.08
N VAL A 220 -4.37 2.53 5.05
CA VAL A 220 -3.66 3.36 4.06
C VAL A 220 -2.93 2.61 2.95
N GLY A 221 -2.91 1.27 2.99
CA GLY A 221 -2.07 0.49 2.08
C GLY A 221 -0.57 0.61 2.41
N GLY A 222 0.15 -0.47 2.55
CA GLY A 222 1.53 -0.46 3.08
C GLY A 222 2.64 -0.17 2.07
N GLY A 223 2.32 0.12 0.81
CA GLY A 223 3.31 0.20 -0.27
C GLY A 223 4.40 1.26 -0.05
N PHE A 224 4.04 2.38 0.56
CA PHE A 224 5.00 3.46 0.89
C PHE A 224 6.04 3.06 1.95
N LEU A 225 5.79 2.05 2.78
CA LEU A 225 6.78 1.46 3.68
C LEU A 225 7.47 0.24 3.05
N LEU A 226 6.73 -0.55 2.26
CA LEU A 226 7.27 -1.75 1.61
C LEU A 226 8.30 -1.42 0.54
N VAL A 227 8.09 -0.36 -0.26
CA VAL A 227 9.06 0.03 -1.30
C VAL A 227 10.41 0.42 -0.68
N PRO A 228 10.49 1.36 0.28
CA PRO A 228 11.75 1.65 0.97
C PRO A 228 12.36 0.45 1.70
N PHE A 229 11.55 -0.38 2.34
CA PHE A 229 12.01 -1.61 2.95
C PHE A 229 12.73 -2.51 1.92
N LEU A 230 12.13 -2.71 0.75
CA LEU A 230 12.70 -3.53 -0.30
C LEU A 230 13.94 -2.89 -0.95
N THR A 231 13.94 -1.58 -1.15
CA THR A 231 15.10 -0.91 -1.76
C THR A 231 16.28 -0.77 -0.82
N SER A 232 16.05 -0.59 0.47
CA SER A 232 17.12 -0.39 1.47
C SER A 232 17.62 -1.72 2.06
N ILE A 233 16.74 -2.67 2.34
CA ILE A 233 17.10 -3.93 3.01
C ILE A 233 17.41 -5.02 2.00
N THR A 234 16.56 -5.24 0.99
CA THR A 234 16.82 -6.26 -0.03
C THR A 234 17.58 -5.73 -1.25
N GLN A 235 17.89 -4.43 -1.25
CA GLN A 235 18.65 -3.74 -2.30
C GLN A 235 18.05 -3.90 -3.70
N LEU A 236 16.72 -4.03 -3.78
CA LEU A 236 16.02 -4.16 -5.05
C LEU A 236 15.96 -2.82 -5.80
N PRO A 237 16.09 -2.83 -7.12
CA PRO A 237 15.75 -1.68 -7.95
C PRO A 237 14.31 -1.24 -7.73
N MET A 238 14.07 0.08 -7.79
CA MET A 238 12.77 0.70 -7.49
C MET A 238 11.59 0.03 -8.21
N TYR A 239 11.74 -0.27 -9.49
CA TYR A 239 10.67 -0.87 -10.32
C TYR A 239 10.36 -2.33 -9.97
N LEU A 240 11.32 -3.12 -9.44
CA LEU A 240 11.05 -4.46 -8.89
C LEU A 240 10.43 -4.35 -7.50
N ALA A 241 10.92 -3.42 -6.69
CA ALA A 241 10.39 -3.14 -5.37
C ALA A 241 8.93 -2.69 -5.46
N ALA A 242 8.60 -1.78 -6.39
CA ALA A 242 7.24 -1.30 -6.61
C ALA A 242 6.28 -2.44 -7.02
N GLY A 243 6.67 -3.27 -7.99
CA GLY A 243 5.84 -4.40 -8.42
C GLY A 243 5.64 -5.46 -7.34
N THR A 244 6.71 -5.78 -6.59
CA THR A 244 6.66 -6.80 -5.53
C THR A 244 5.87 -6.30 -4.32
N SER A 245 6.00 -5.02 -3.96
CA SER A 245 5.22 -4.41 -2.89
C SER A 245 3.74 -4.29 -3.24
N ALA A 246 3.38 -3.99 -4.49
CA ALA A 246 1.99 -3.91 -4.93
C ALA A 246 1.24 -5.23 -4.67
N LEU A 247 1.87 -6.37 -4.96
CA LEU A 247 1.30 -7.69 -4.66
C LEU A 247 1.06 -7.88 -3.15
N ALA A 248 2.04 -7.52 -2.32
CA ALA A 248 1.92 -7.64 -0.86
C ALA A 248 0.83 -6.70 -0.30
N VAL A 249 0.74 -5.48 -0.83
CA VAL A 249 -0.34 -4.53 -0.49
C VAL A 249 -1.70 -5.09 -0.86
N LEU A 250 -1.86 -5.64 -2.07
CA LEU A 250 -3.10 -6.26 -2.50
C LEU A 250 -3.56 -7.35 -1.53
N VAL A 251 -2.66 -8.26 -1.16
CA VAL A 251 -2.93 -9.34 -0.20
C VAL A 251 -3.31 -8.76 1.17
N SER A 252 -2.58 -7.75 1.65
CA SER A 252 -2.86 -7.06 2.91
C SER A 252 -4.25 -6.41 2.91
N MET A 253 -4.61 -5.70 1.84
CA MET A 253 -5.89 -5.00 1.74
C MET A 253 -7.06 -5.99 1.65
N ILE A 254 -6.95 -7.03 0.84
CA ILE A 254 -7.97 -8.09 0.78
C ILE A 254 -8.18 -8.71 2.18
N THR A 255 -7.09 -9.04 2.88
CA THR A 255 -7.18 -9.61 4.23
C THR A 255 -7.83 -8.63 5.22
N GLY A 256 -7.42 -7.37 5.21
CA GLY A 256 -7.95 -6.35 6.11
C GLY A 256 -9.42 -6.05 5.85
N ILE A 257 -9.82 -5.85 4.58
CA ILE A 257 -11.21 -5.63 4.17
C ILE A 257 -12.09 -6.81 4.59
N THR A 258 -11.67 -8.03 4.23
CA THR A 258 -12.43 -9.25 4.57
C THR A 258 -12.61 -9.37 6.09
N THR A 259 -11.56 -9.09 6.86
CA THR A 259 -11.63 -9.14 8.32
C THR A 259 -12.57 -8.07 8.88
N LEU A 260 -12.55 -6.83 8.37
CA LEU A 260 -13.49 -5.76 8.79
C LEU A 260 -14.94 -6.14 8.47
N LEU A 261 -15.20 -6.63 7.27
CA LEU A 261 -16.55 -7.05 6.86
C LEU A 261 -17.08 -8.22 7.70
N LEU A 262 -16.23 -9.19 8.03
CA LEU A 262 -16.57 -10.31 8.93
C LEU A 262 -16.84 -9.84 10.37
N HIS A 263 -16.31 -8.70 10.80
CA HIS A 263 -16.66 -8.05 12.07
C HIS A 263 -17.92 -7.19 11.99
N GLY A 264 -18.68 -7.24 10.88
CA GLY A 264 -19.93 -6.52 10.70
C GLY A 264 -19.74 -5.04 10.36
N VAL A 265 -18.56 -4.61 9.92
CA VAL A 265 -18.34 -3.23 9.48
C VAL A 265 -19.13 -2.97 8.21
N THR A 266 -19.95 -1.94 8.23
CA THR A 266 -20.72 -1.47 7.07
C THR A 266 -19.94 -0.43 6.30
N VAL A 267 -20.12 -0.40 4.98
CA VAL A 267 -19.47 0.54 4.06
C VAL A 267 -20.55 1.31 3.30
N ASP A 268 -20.33 2.59 3.09
CA ASP A 268 -21.19 3.40 2.23
C ASP A 268 -20.84 3.11 0.76
N TRP A 269 -21.54 2.14 0.18
CA TRP A 269 -21.29 1.68 -1.19
C TRP A 269 -21.58 2.73 -2.25
N SER A 270 -22.43 3.72 -1.96
CA SER A 270 -22.71 4.82 -2.90
C SER A 270 -21.50 5.74 -3.04
N LEU A 271 -20.86 6.06 -1.91
CA LEU A 271 -19.63 6.86 -1.90
C LEU A 271 -18.44 6.07 -2.44
N VAL A 272 -18.16 4.91 -1.84
CA VAL A 272 -16.99 4.09 -2.18
C VAL A 272 -17.04 3.59 -3.61
N GLY A 273 -18.22 3.19 -4.11
CA GLY A 273 -18.38 2.77 -5.49
C GLY A 273 -18.01 3.86 -6.50
N LEU A 274 -18.42 5.09 -6.24
CA LEU A 274 -18.06 6.25 -7.06
C LEU A 274 -16.55 6.55 -6.99
N GLU A 275 -15.98 6.48 -5.78
CA GLU A 275 -14.54 6.69 -5.58
C GLU A 275 -13.70 5.60 -6.25
N LEU A 276 -14.14 4.34 -6.22
CA LEU A 276 -13.46 3.25 -6.94
C LEU A 276 -13.41 3.52 -8.44
N VAL A 277 -14.50 4.02 -9.03
CA VAL A 277 -14.50 4.44 -10.45
C VAL A 277 -13.53 5.60 -10.67
N GLY A 278 -13.54 6.60 -9.79
CA GLY A 278 -12.60 7.72 -9.85
C GLY A 278 -11.14 7.28 -9.78
N ILE A 279 -10.81 6.37 -8.87
CA ILE A 279 -9.47 5.77 -8.75
C ILE A 279 -9.08 5.03 -10.04
N ALA A 280 -9.98 4.19 -10.57
CA ALA A 280 -9.69 3.41 -11.78
C ALA A 280 -9.44 4.31 -13.00
N VAL A 281 -10.17 5.42 -13.13
CA VAL A 281 -9.99 6.40 -14.22
C VAL A 281 -8.73 7.25 -14.02
N GLY A 282 -8.39 7.60 -12.77
CA GLY A 282 -7.23 8.40 -12.42
C GLY A 282 -5.91 7.62 -12.43
N SER A 283 -5.95 6.28 -12.34
CA SER A 283 -4.78 5.38 -12.34
C SER A 283 -4.41 4.92 -13.73
#